data_f2814c82550d35ecd0e346f08656d341
#
_entry.id   f2814c82550d35ecd0e346f08656d341
#
_cell.length_a   1.000
_cell.length_b   1.000
_cell.length_c   1.000
_cell.angle_alpha   90.00
_cell.angle_beta   90.00
_cell.angle_gamma   90.00
#
_symmetry.space_group_name_H-M   'P 1'
#
loop_
_entity.id
_entity.type
_entity.pdbx_description
1 polymer ?
#
loop_
_entity_poly.entity_id
_entity_poly.type
_entity_poly.pdbx_seq_one_letter_code
_entity_poly.pdbx_strand_id
1 'polypeptide(L)'
;MPPGQQRHRRASTQRGGYNIYEIGSKKNARDSDGFPRGLLLGFGVAEDLSISDVARAFGLRTSAIRYYEQIGILPPAMRKNGQRRYDNSALFRLAVVQRARETGFTLEEIRELFFGFPPGTPPPKRWHQLSQRKIAELQERMKRLKLMETLLKRVETCRCDALDECGEKILQQRSS
;
A
#
# COMPACT_ATOMS: atom_id res chain seq x y z
N MET A 1 11.86 -51.57 -42.57
CA MET A 1 12.35 -50.26 -42.08
C MET A 1 11.18 -49.39 -41.78
N PRO A 2 10.87 -49.02 -40.51
CA PRO A 2 9.86 -48.07 -40.13
C PRO A 2 10.45 -46.66 -40.07
N PRO A 3 9.67 -45.57 -40.39
CA PRO A 3 10.12 -44.18 -40.36
C PRO A 3 10.16 -43.57 -38.98
N GLY A 4 11.13 -42.67 -38.78
CA GLY A 4 11.53 -42.10 -37.54
C GLY A 4 10.48 -41.18 -36.86
N GLN A 5 10.42 -41.29 -35.59
CA GLN A 5 9.70 -40.42 -34.68
C GLN A 5 10.40 -39.04 -34.57
N GLN A 6 9.85 -38.00 -35.13
CA GLN A 6 10.23 -36.63 -34.84
C GLN A 6 9.71 -36.24 -33.46
N ARG A 7 10.62 -36.11 -32.48
CA ARG A 7 10.36 -35.53 -31.20
C ARG A 7 10.25 -34.02 -31.36
N HIS A 8 9.05 -33.48 -31.25
CA HIS A 8 8.82 -32.06 -31.08
C HIS A 8 9.42 -31.64 -29.72
N ARG A 9 10.54 -30.94 -29.74
CA ARG A 9 11.06 -30.19 -28.60
C ARG A 9 10.10 -29.01 -28.34
N ARG A 10 9.33 -29.11 -27.26
CA ARG A 10 8.58 -27.96 -26.73
C ARG A 10 9.61 -26.96 -26.18
N ALA A 11 9.63 -25.77 -26.77
CA ALA A 11 10.34 -24.63 -26.23
C ALA A 11 9.74 -24.27 -24.88
N SER A 12 10.49 -24.47 -23.80
CA SER A 12 10.15 -23.95 -22.49
C SER A 12 10.43 -22.46 -22.46
N THR A 13 9.39 -21.66 -22.56
CA THR A 13 9.44 -20.23 -22.26
C THR A 13 9.77 -20.07 -20.79
N GLN A 14 11.03 -19.80 -20.47
CA GLN A 14 11.45 -19.31 -19.16
C GLN A 14 10.79 -17.93 -18.94
N ARG A 15 9.64 -17.91 -18.31
CA ARG A 15 9.15 -16.71 -17.62
C ARG A 15 10.05 -16.54 -16.40
N GLY A 16 10.72 -15.40 -16.29
CA GLY A 16 11.49 -15.02 -15.12
C GLY A 16 10.62 -15.10 -13.86
N GLY A 17 10.64 -16.24 -13.23
CA GLY A 17 10.02 -16.45 -11.94
C GLY A 17 10.94 -15.85 -10.89
N TYR A 18 10.50 -14.79 -10.24
CA TYR A 18 11.03 -14.44 -8.93
C TYR A 18 10.86 -15.66 -8.03
N ASN A 19 11.97 -16.23 -7.60
CA ASN A 19 11.96 -17.36 -6.70
C ASN A 19 11.57 -16.85 -5.30
N ILE A 20 10.27 -16.95 -4.98
CA ILE A 20 9.68 -16.55 -3.71
C ILE A 20 9.91 -17.59 -2.59
N TYR A 21 10.78 -18.60 -2.81
CA TYR A 21 10.94 -19.73 -1.90
C TYR A 21 12.20 -19.71 -1.02
N GLU A 22 13.01 -18.66 -1.05
CA GLU A 22 14.21 -18.59 -0.19
C GLU A 22 14.13 -17.45 0.83
N ILE A 23 13.35 -17.61 1.89
CA ILE A 23 13.60 -16.88 3.15
C ILE A 23 13.23 -17.77 4.33
N GLY A 24 14.27 -18.18 5.06
CA GLY A 24 14.18 -19.11 6.18
C GLY A 24 13.50 -18.57 7.42
N SER A 25 12.97 -19.49 8.18
CA SER A 25 12.30 -19.35 9.46
C SER A 25 13.05 -18.44 10.45
N LYS A 26 12.48 -17.30 10.81
CA LYS A 26 12.58 -16.72 12.17
C LYS A 26 11.35 -15.88 12.49
N LYS A 27 10.85 -16.04 13.72
CA LYS A 27 9.62 -15.47 14.26
C LYS A 27 9.66 -13.93 14.30
N ASN A 28 8.60 -13.28 13.86
CA ASN A 28 8.20 -11.89 14.16
C ASN A 28 9.21 -10.77 13.87
N ALA A 29 10.13 -10.89 12.95
CA ALA A 29 10.91 -9.77 12.46
C ALA A 29 10.22 -9.15 11.24
N ARG A 30 9.96 -7.85 11.29
CA ARG A 30 9.65 -7.05 10.10
C ARG A 30 10.99 -6.82 9.39
N ASP A 31 11.00 -6.88 8.05
CA ASP A 31 12.14 -6.39 7.29
C ASP A 31 12.22 -4.86 7.36
N SER A 32 13.33 -4.30 6.87
CA SER A 32 13.53 -2.85 6.80
C SER A 32 12.40 -2.09 6.09
N ASP A 33 11.59 -2.79 5.33
CA ASP A 33 10.46 -2.28 4.57
C ASP A 33 9.11 -2.43 5.27
N GLY A 34 9.09 -2.88 6.55
CA GLY A 34 7.87 -2.99 7.36
C GLY A 34 7.00 -4.22 7.09
N PHE A 35 7.36 -5.08 6.16
CA PHE A 35 6.61 -6.29 5.83
C PHE A 35 6.83 -7.39 6.87
N PRO A 36 5.79 -8.12 7.28
CA PRO A 36 5.95 -9.27 8.18
C PRO A 36 6.75 -10.36 7.46
N ARG A 37 7.99 -10.55 7.90
CA ARG A 37 8.83 -11.68 7.46
C ARG A 37 8.10 -12.97 7.80
N GLY A 38 7.70 -13.72 6.81
CA GLY A 38 7.03 -15.01 6.99
C GLY A 38 5.67 -15.15 6.32
N LEU A 39 5.12 -14.09 5.75
CA LEU A 39 3.82 -14.13 5.12
C LEU A 39 3.78 -15.00 3.86
N LEU A 40 4.89 -15.09 3.15
CA LEU A 40 4.97 -15.85 1.89
C LEU A 40 5.53 -17.26 2.06
N LEU A 41 6.07 -17.62 3.23
CA LEU A 41 6.77 -18.89 3.43
C LEU A 41 5.89 -20.04 3.91
N GLY A 42 4.68 -19.77 4.33
CA GLY A 42 3.73 -20.77 4.81
C GLY A 42 2.56 -21.06 3.88
N PHE A 43 2.34 -20.20 2.92
CA PHE A 43 1.26 -20.33 1.95
C PHE A 43 1.84 -20.81 0.61
N GLY A 44 2.08 -22.12 0.50
CA GLY A 44 2.00 -22.79 -0.80
C GLY A 44 0.72 -22.31 -1.50
N VAL A 45 0.44 -22.71 -2.71
CA VAL A 45 -0.81 -22.35 -3.43
C VAL A 45 -2.00 -22.54 -2.48
N ALA A 46 -2.34 -21.48 -1.74
CA ALA A 46 -3.35 -21.52 -0.70
C ALA A 46 -4.66 -21.12 -1.35
N GLU A 47 -5.44 -22.12 -1.74
CA GLU A 47 -6.71 -21.90 -2.42
C GLU A 47 -7.91 -21.79 -1.45
N ASP A 48 -7.70 -21.89 -0.13
CA ASP A 48 -8.82 -22.06 0.82
C ASP A 48 -8.54 -21.45 2.20
N LEU A 49 -8.05 -20.18 2.24
CA LEU A 49 -7.76 -19.49 3.49
C LEU A 49 -9.03 -18.94 4.15
N SER A 50 -9.15 -19.11 5.47
CA SER A 50 -10.22 -18.46 6.23
C SER A 50 -9.94 -16.95 6.39
N ILE A 51 -10.99 -16.17 6.68
CA ILE A 51 -10.83 -14.73 6.98
C ILE A 51 -9.89 -14.50 8.18
N SER A 52 -9.87 -15.43 9.15
CA SER A 52 -8.99 -15.33 10.32
C SER A 52 -7.53 -15.56 9.97
N ASP A 53 -7.24 -16.47 9.04
CA ASP A 53 -5.90 -16.73 8.56
C ASP A 53 -5.35 -15.53 7.78
N VAL A 54 -6.17 -14.97 6.88
CA VAL A 54 -5.85 -13.75 6.15
C VAL A 54 -5.63 -12.57 7.10
N ALA A 55 -6.53 -12.38 8.08
CA ALA A 55 -6.41 -11.31 9.06
C ALA A 55 -5.11 -11.41 9.86
N ARG A 56 -4.76 -12.62 10.32
CA ARG A 56 -3.51 -12.90 11.05
C ARG A 56 -2.30 -12.63 10.18
N ALA A 57 -2.34 -13.08 8.95
CA ALA A 57 -1.25 -12.95 8.00
C ALA A 57 -0.85 -11.48 7.74
N PHE A 58 -1.83 -10.59 7.66
CA PHE A 58 -1.63 -9.15 7.38
C PHE A 58 -1.69 -8.26 8.62
N GLY A 59 -1.84 -8.82 9.83
CA GLY A 59 -2.01 -8.02 11.05
C GLY A 59 -3.26 -7.15 11.02
N LEU A 60 -4.31 -7.58 10.31
CA LEU A 60 -5.56 -6.86 10.14
C LEU A 60 -6.66 -7.44 11.03
N ARG A 61 -7.68 -6.62 11.31
CA ARG A 61 -8.95 -7.13 11.85
C ARG A 61 -9.80 -7.74 10.73
N THR A 62 -10.58 -8.77 11.03
CA THR A 62 -11.50 -9.37 10.05
C THR A 62 -12.52 -8.37 9.53
N SER A 63 -12.91 -7.37 10.33
CA SER A 63 -13.75 -6.26 9.91
C SER A 63 -13.13 -5.42 8.80
N ALA A 64 -11.82 -5.19 8.83
CA ALA A 64 -11.12 -4.45 7.78
C ALA A 64 -11.15 -5.22 6.45
N ILE A 65 -10.98 -6.55 6.48
CA ILE A 65 -11.05 -7.38 5.27
C ILE A 65 -12.46 -7.32 4.66
N ARG A 66 -13.51 -7.44 5.50
CA ARG A 66 -14.92 -7.30 5.06
C ARG A 66 -15.18 -5.90 4.46
N TYR A 67 -14.62 -4.87 5.07
CA TYR A 67 -14.74 -3.52 4.55
C TYR A 67 -14.06 -3.36 3.18
N TYR A 68 -12.88 -3.95 2.98
CA TYR A 68 -12.21 -3.95 1.67
C TYR A 68 -13.00 -4.71 0.59
N GLU A 69 -13.70 -5.79 0.95
CA GLU A 69 -14.67 -6.44 0.06
C GLU A 69 -15.85 -5.51 -0.27
N GLN A 70 -16.42 -4.87 0.75
CA GLN A 70 -17.58 -3.98 0.61
C GLN A 70 -17.30 -2.80 -0.32
N ILE A 71 -16.13 -2.18 -0.22
CA ILE A 71 -15.72 -1.05 -1.08
C ILE A 71 -15.10 -1.51 -2.41
N GLY A 72 -15.06 -2.81 -2.67
CA GLY A 72 -14.62 -3.41 -3.93
C GLY A 72 -13.10 -3.43 -4.14
N ILE A 73 -12.29 -3.09 -3.14
CA ILE A 73 -10.82 -3.22 -3.22
C ILE A 73 -10.44 -4.70 -3.29
N LEU A 74 -11.08 -5.55 -2.49
CA LEU A 74 -10.96 -7.00 -2.60
C LEU A 74 -12.13 -7.57 -3.40
N PRO A 75 -11.90 -8.63 -4.19
CA PRO A 75 -13.00 -9.38 -4.78
C PRO A 75 -13.83 -10.04 -3.65
N PRO A 76 -15.11 -10.28 -3.88
CA PRO A 76 -15.92 -11.04 -2.94
C PRO A 76 -15.30 -12.41 -2.66
N ALA A 77 -15.21 -12.77 -1.39
CA ALA A 77 -14.70 -14.08 -1.00
C ALA A 77 -15.59 -15.19 -1.54
N MET A 78 -15.00 -16.29 -1.98
CA MET A 78 -15.76 -17.52 -2.25
C MET A 78 -16.39 -18.03 -0.97
N ARG A 79 -17.54 -18.68 -1.07
CA ARG A 79 -18.20 -19.30 0.08
C ARG A 79 -18.16 -20.83 -0.04
N LYS A 80 -17.56 -21.45 0.98
CA LYS A 80 -17.53 -22.90 1.12
C LYS A 80 -18.13 -23.27 2.48
N ASN A 81 -19.18 -24.04 2.48
CA ASN A 81 -19.94 -24.39 3.71
C ASN A 81 -20.35 -23.15 4.54
N GLY A 82 -20.80 -22.08 3.88
CA GLY A 82 -21.20 -20.83 4.55
C GLY A 82 -20.05 -19.93 5.01
N GLN A 83 -18.81 -20.39 4.97
CA GLN A 83 -17.63 -19.64 5.39
C GLN A 83 -16.93 -18.94 4.21
N ARG A 84 -16.40 -17.74 4.47
CA ARG A 84 -15.57 -17.00 3.51
C ARG A 84 -14.23 -17.69 3.31
N ARG A 85 -13.84 -17.85 2.05
CA ARG A 85 -12.57 -18.42 1.63
C ARG A 85 -11.88 -17.50 0.65
N TYR A 86 -10.58 -17.37 0.81
CA TYR A 86 -9.71 -16.47 0.06
C TYR A 86 -8.62 -17.26 -0.62
N ASP A 87 -8.29 -16.85 -1.82
CA ASP A 87 -7.20 -17.37 -2.63
C ASP A 87 -5.97 -16.45 -2.59
N ASN A 88 -4.92 -16.85 -3.28
CA ASN A 88 -3.71 -16.04 -3.40
C ASN A 88 -3.96 -14.67 -4.06
N SER A 89 -4.98 -14.52 -4.90
CA SER A 89 -5.26 -13.23 -5.54
C SER A 89 -5.69 -12.18 -4.51
N ALA A 90 -6.46 -12.57 -3.51
CA ALA A 90 -6.83 -11.71 -2.40
C ALA A 90 -5.61 -11.32 -1.55
N LEU A 91 -4.68 -12.27 -1.32
CA LEU A 91 -3.43 -11.98 -0.59
C LEU A 91 -2.56 -10.98 -1.33
N PHE A 92 -2.37 -11.15 -2.64
CA PHE A 92 -1.59 -10.21 -3.45
C PHE A 92 -2.20 -8.81 -3.45
N ARG A 93 -3.54 -8.70 -3.52
CA ARG A 93 -4.22 -7.41 -3.40
C ARG A 93 -4.04 -6.79 -2.03
N LEU A 94 -4.14 -7.55 -0.95
CA LEU A 94 -3.91 -7.06 0.41
C LEU A 94 -2.47 -6.57 0.60
N ALA A 95 -1.48 -7.26 0.04
CA ALA A 95 -0.09 -6.81 0.06
C ALA A 95 0.07 -5.43 -0.62
N VAL A 96 -0.57 -5.23 -1.78
CA VAL A 96 -0.59 -3.94 -2.47
C VAL A 96 -1.29 -2.87 -1.62
N VAL A 97 -2.44 -3.19 -1.02
CA VAL A 97 -3.18 -2.29 -0.13
C VAL A 97 -2.32 -1.87 1.05
N GLN A 98 -1.66 -2.82 1.72
CA GLN A 98 -0.83 -2.54 2.87
C GLN A 98 0.34 -1.63 2.49
N ARG A 99 1.08 -1.94 1.42
CA ARG A 99 2.19 -1.10 0.94
C ARG A 99 1.71 0.32 0.59
N ALA A 100 0.59 0.45 -0.09
CA ALA A 100 0.03 1.75 -0.43
C ALA A 100 -0.36 2.54 0.84
N ARG A 101 -0.97 1.89 1.83
CA ARG A 101 -1.30 2.51 3.12
C ARG A 101 -0.07 3.01 3.86
N GLU A 102 0.99 2.22 3.90
CA GLU A 102 2.27 2.58 4.54
C GLU A 102 2.92 3.81 3.89
N THR A 103 2.73 4.01 2.60
CA THR A 103 3.19 5.19 1.85
C THR A 103 2.20 6.36 1.88
N GLY A 104 1.14 6.28 2.69
CA GLY A 104 0.20 7.38 2.92
C GLY A 104 -0.90 7.52 1.87
N PHE A 105 -1.13 6.51 1.03
CA PHE A 105 -2.28 6.52 0.13
C PHE A 105 -3.59 6.32 0.89
N THR A 106 -4.62 7.06 0.50
CA THR A 106 -5.99 6.87 0.97
C THR A 106 -6.62 5.63 0.32
N LEU A 107 -7.74 5.16 0.83
CA LEU A 107 -8.44 4.03 0.22
C LEU A 107 -9.03 4.37 -1.16
N GLU A 108 -9.40 5.63 -1.39
CA GLU A 108 -9.83 6.13 -2.70
C GLU A 108 -8.70 6.06 -3.72
N GLU A 109 -7.50 6.49 -3.35
CA GLU A 109 -6.31 6.42 -4.21
C GLU A 109 -5.90 4.97 -4.49
N ILE A 110 -6.03 4.08 -3.49
CA ILE A 110 -5.81 2.64 -3.67
C ILE A 110 -6.85 2.04 -4.61
N ARG A 111 -8.10 2.45 -4.50
CA ARG A 111 -9.14 2.03 -5.44
C ARG A 111 -8.85 2.55 -6.85
N GLU A 112 -8.37 3.78 -6.99
CA GLU A 112 -7.90 4.32 -8.28
C GLU A 112 -6.75 3.48 -8.85
N LEU A 113 -5.78 3.04 -8.03
CA LEU A 113 -4.69 2.17 -8.47
C LEU A 113 -5.19 0.89 -9.13
N PHE A 114 -6.25 0.28 -8.58
CA PHE A 114 -6.81 -0.95 -9.11
C PHE A 114 -7.72 -0.73 -10.32
N PHE A 115 -8.55 0.31 -10.31
CA PHE A 115 -9.70 0.45 -11.20
C PHE A 115 -9.76 1.78 -11.96
N GLY A 116 -8.98 2.79 -11.59
CA GLY A 116 -9.04 4.14 -12.15
C GLY A 116 -8.25 4.33 -13.45
N PHE A 117 -7.69 3.27 -14.03
CA PHE A 117 -6.88 3.35 -15.24
C PHE A 117 -7.52 2.57 -16.39
N PRO A 118 -7.29 3.01 -17.65
CA PRO A 118 -7.75 2.29 -18.81
C PRO A 118 -7.29 0.81 -18.82
N PRO A 119 -8.09 -0.10 -19.40
CA PRO A 119 -7.70 -1.48 -19.57
C PRO A 119 -6.32 -1.61 -20.23
N GLY A 120 -5.49 -2.54 -19.75
CA GLY A 120 -4.15 -2.76 -20.28
C GLY A 120 -3.07 -1.78 -19.77
N THR A 121 -3.42 -0.76 -18.96
CA THR A 121 -2.39 0.10 -18.34
C THR A 121 -1.51 -0.73 -17.40
N PRO A 122 -0.17 -0.78 -17.63
CA PRO A 122 0.73 -1.57 -16.80
C PRO A 122 0.80 -1.06 -15.35
N PRO A 123 0.93 -1.96 -14.35
CA PRO A 123 1.05 -1.56 -12.94
C PRO A 123 2.14 -0.52 -12.66
N PRO A 124 3.36 -0.60 -13.23
CA PRO A 124 4.37 0.44 -13.00
C PRO A 124 3.93 1.84 -13.40
N LYS A 125 3.21 1.98 -14.52
CA LYS A 125 2.68 3.28 -14.99
C LYS A 125 1.63 3.83 -14.03
N ARG A 126 0.74 2.97 -13.50
CA ARG A 126 -0.26 3.36 -12.50
C ARG A 126 0.41 3.87 -11.23
N TRP A 127 1.36 3.11 -10.68
CA TRP A 127 2.14 3.49 -9.52
C TRP A 127 2.89 4.80 -9.73
N HIS A 128 3.54 4.97 -10.87
CA HIS A 128 4.28 6.18 -11.19
C HIS A 128 3.39 7.43 -11.12
N GLN A 129 2.23 7.40 -11.78
CA GLN A 129 1.32 8.54 -11.79
C GLN A 129 0.77 8.89 -10.40
N LEU A 130 0.36 7.86 -9.64
CA LEU A 130 -0.16 8.07 -8.28
C LEU A 130 0.93 8.57 -7.34
N SER A 131 2.13 8.01 -7.41
CA SER A 131 3.27 8.41 -6.58
C SER A 131 3.69 9.85 -6.84
N GLN A 132 3.74 10.28 -8.11
CA GLN A 132 4.05 11.68 -8.44
C GLN A 132 3.05 12.65 -7.81
N ARG A 133 1.74 12.37 -7.90
CA ARG A 133 0.71 13.19 -7.25
C ARG A 133 0.89 13.22 -5.72
N LYS A 134 1.15 12.07 -5.12
CA LYS A 134 1.34 11.96 -3.67
C LYS A 134 2.59 12.69 -3.20
N ILE A 135 3.70 12.61 -3.94
CA ILE A 135 4.93 13.34 -3.63
C ILE A 135 4.67 14.85 -3.69
N ALA A 136 3.98 15.34 -4.71
CA ALA A 136 3.63 16.77 -4.82
C ALA A 136 2.75 17.24 -3.65
N GLU A 137 1.73 16.45 -3.25
CA GLU A 137 0.89 16.71 -2.08
C GLU A 137 1.73 16.79 -0.80
N LEU A 138 2.63 15.83 -0.58
CA LEU A 138 3.50 15.81 0.60
C LEU A 138 4.46 17.00 0.62
N GLN A 139 5.03 17.38 -0.50
CA GLN A 139 5.91 18.56 -0.62
C GLN A 139 5.16 19.84 -0.24
N GLU A 140 3.92 20.00 -0.68
CA GLU A 140 3.11 21.16 -0.30
C GLU A 140 2.77 21.16 1.20
N ARG A 141 2.42 20.00 1.77
CA ARG A 141 2.21 19.88 3.23
C ARG A 141 3.49 20.23 4.00
N MET A 142 4.65 19.78 3.53
CA MET A 142 5.94 20.11 4.17
C MET A 142 6.23 21.62 4.14
N LYS A 143 5.92 22.31 3.04
CA LYS A 143 6.06 23.78 2.97
C LYS A 143 5.19 24.46 4.01
N ARG A 144 3.91 24.06 4.12
CA ARG A 144 3.00 24.61 5.12
C ARG A 144 3.49 24.37 6.55
N LEU A 145 3.95 23.15 6.86
CA LEU A 145 4.49 22.83 8.18
C LEU A 145 5.73 23.67 8.51
N LYS A 146 6.66 23.86 7.57
CA LYS A 146 7.83 24.73 7.75
C LYS A 146 7.41 26.20 8.00
N LEU A 147 6.40 26.68 7.28
CA LEU A 147 5.87 28.04 7.51
C LEU A 147 5.29 28.15 8.94
N MET A 148 4.47 27.17 9.36
CA MET A 148 3.90 27.15 10.72
C MET A 148 4.99 27.11 11.78
N GLU A 149 6.01 26.28 11.62
CA GLU A 149 7.18 26.23 12.51
C GLU A 149 7.88 27.59 12.60
N THR A 150 8.10 28.24 11.47
CA THR A 150 8.71 29.57 11.41
C THR A 150 7.89 30.62 12.16
N LEU A 151 6.58 30.60 11.96
CA LEU A 151 5.65 31.52 12.65
C LEU A 151 5.65 31.27 14.17
N LEU A 152 5.61 30.01 14.60
CA LEU A 152 5.67 29.66 16.01
C LEU A 152 6.97 30.12 16.67
N LYS A 153 8.12 29.93 16.02
CA LYS A 153 9.41 30.44 16.51
C LYS A 153 9.44 31.95 16.68
N ARG A 154 8.75 32.70 15.80
CA ARG A 154 8.59 34.16 15.95
C ARG A 154 7.74 34.51 17.17
N VAL A 155 6.63 33.79 17.38
CA VAL A 155 5.77 34.00 18.55
C VAL A 155 6.50 33.64 19.84
N GLU A 156 7.29 32.56 19.86
CA GLU A 156 8.08 32.13 21.01
C GLU A 156 9.08 33.22 21.46
N THR A 157 9.63 34.00 20.52
CA THR A 157 10.57 35.09 20.80
C THR A 157 9.88 36.43 21.03
N CYS A 158 8.56 36.48 21.02
CA CYS A 158 7.80 37.71 21.26
C CYS A 158 7.99 38.19 22.71
N ARG A 159 8.21 39.50 22.86
CA ARG A 159 8.38 40.18 24.16
C ARG A 159 7.35 41.31 24.33
N CYS A 160 6.14 41.10 23.90
CA CYS A 160 5.06 42.07 24.09
C CYS A 160 4.48 41.90 25.49
N ASP A 161 4.23 42.98 26.19
CA ASP A 161 3.66 42.95 27.53
C ASP A 161 2.11 42.77 27.52
N ALA A 162 1.49 43.03 26.38
CA ALA A 162 0.05 42.85 26.16
C ALA A 162 -0.28 42.27 24.77
N LEU A 163 -1.42 41.58 24.65
CA LEU A 163 -1.86 40.99 23.36
C LEU A 163 -2.21 42.05 22.33
N ASP A 164 -2.68 43.23 22.75
CA ASP A 164 -2.99 44.38 21.85
C ASP A 164 -1.73 44.87 21.15
N GLU A 165 -0.63 45.03 21.87
CA GLU A 165 0.69 45.38 21.31
C GLU A 165 1.17 44.31 20.31
N CYS A 166 0.94 43.07 20.62
CA CYS A 166 1.25 41.92 19.72
C CYS A 166 0.42 42.05 18.42
N GLY A 167 -0.86 42.36 18.53
CA GLY A 167 -1.77 42.59 17.40
C GLY A 167 -1.32 43.73 16.48
N GLU A 168 -0.93 44.86 17.05
CA GLU A 168 -0.41 46.02 16.30
C GLU A 168 0.84 45.67 15.49
N LYS A 169 1.80 45.01 16.11
CA LYS A 169 3.02 44.54 15.43
C LYS A 169 2.76 43.60 14.27
N ILE A 170 1.78 42.68 14.43
CA ILE A 170 1.37 41.79 13.36
C ILE A 170 0.74 42.52 12.19
N LEU A 171 -0.12 43.52 12.46
CA LEU A 171 -0.77 44.34 11.43
C LEU A 171 0.25 45.17 10.65
N GLN A 172 1.23 45.79 11.33
CA GLN A 172 2.29 46.57 10.70
C GLN A 172 3.15 45.73 9.74
N GLN A 173 3.43 44.48 10.08
CA GLN A 173 4.19 43.57 9.23
C GLN A 173 3.46 43.10 7.96
N ARG A 174 2.12 43.25 7.91
CA ARG A 174 1.31 42.92 6.71
C ARG A 174 1.25 44.06 5.70
N SER A 175 1.62 45.26 6.11
CA SER A 175 1.55 46.47 5.28
C SER A 175 2.89 46.82 4.62
N SER A 176 3.92 46.05 4.86
CA SER A 176 5.27 46.14 4.24
C SER A 176 5.48 45.03 3.24
#